data_9955615cd1b6cba34632a03d9d2369ed
#
_entry.id   9955615cd1b6cba34632a03d9d2369ed
#
_cell.length_a   1.000
_cell.length_b   1.000
_cell.length_c   1.000
_cell.angle_alpha   90.00
_cell.angle_beta   90.00
_cell.angle_gamma   90.00
#
_symmetry.space_group_name_H-M   'P 1'
#
loop_
_entity.id
_entity.type
_entity.pdbx_description
1 polymer ?
#
loop_
_entity_poly.entity_id
_entity_poly.type
_entity_poly.pdbx_seq_one_letter_code
_entity_poly.pdbx_strand_id
1 'polypeptide(L)'
;IDYPKLQDEQTIMRQNLSGGFATVNPVVSVAQILKAREVTNEVYMDEKIEKYILDIIFATRYPEKYNLPQLKDLIGFGASPRGSINLAKAAKCYAFIKRRGYVIPEDVRAVVFDVLRHRIGITYEAEAENVTSVDIINSIINEIEVP
;
A
#
# COMPACT_ATOMS: atom_id res chain seq x y z
N ILE A 1 9.00 5.88 -4.39
CA ILE A 1 9.77 5.98 -5.65
C ILE A 1 11.22 6.08 -5.24
N ASP A 2 12.04 5.22 -5.75
CA ASP A 2 13.45 5.14 -5.48
C ASP A 2 14.26 5.86 -6.58
N TYR A 3 15.57 6.02 -6.38
CA TYR A 3 16.45 6.56 -7.40
C TYR A 3 16.56 5.61 -8.60
N PRO A 4 16.73 6.15 -9.83
CA PRO A 4 16.96 5.32 -11.01
C PRO A 4 18.28 4.56 -10.88
N LYS A 5 18.40 3.41 -11.55
CA LYS A 5 19.65 2.70 -11.67
C LYS A 5 20.61 3.46 -12.59
N LEU A 6 21.92 3.23 -12.45
CA LEU A 6 22.96 3.91 -13.23
C LEU A 6 22.68 3.91 -14.75
N GLN A 7 22.21 2.80 -15.29
CA GLN A 7 21.88 2.68 -16.72
C GLN A 7 20.67 3.53 -17.12
N ASP A 8 19.65 3.59 -16.25
CA ASP A 8 18.44 4.40 -16.47
C ASP A 8 18.80 5.89 -16.40
N GLU A 9 19.61 6.29 -15.42
CA GLU A 9 20.06 7.67 -15.26
C GLU A 9 20.94 8.12 -16.45
N GLN A 10 21.81 7.26 -16.97
CA GLN A 10 22.56 7.51 -18.18
C GLN A 10 21.65 7.73 -19.39
N THR A 11 20.57 6.95 -19.50
CA THR A 11 19.57 7.10 -20.56
C THR A 11 18.82 8.41 -20.43
N ILE A 12 18.36 8.76 -19.22
CA ILE A 12 17.71 10.03 -18.91
C ILE A 12 18.61 11.22 -19.29
N MET A 13 19.87 11.16 -18.90
CA MET A 13 20.85 12.20 -19.21
C MET A 13 21.02 12.37 -20.74
N ARG A 14 21.19 11.28 -21.47
CA ARG A 14 21.36 11.32 -22.96
C ARG A 14 20.12 11.87 -23.64
N GLN A 15 18.90 11.46 -23.21
CA GLN A 15 17.64 11.98 -23.75
C GLN A 15 17.51 13.49 -23.55
N ASN A 16 17.88 13.99 -22.37
CA ASN A 16 17.85 15.43 -22.10
C ASN A 16 18.88 16.22 -22.93
N LEU A 17 20.09 15.67 -23.16
CA LEU A 17 21.13 16.33 -23.94
C LEU A 17 20.86 16.29 -25.46
N SER A 18 20.08 15.32 -25.94
CA SER A 18 19.79 15.14 -27.39
C SER A 18 18.58 15.90 -27.91
N GLY A 19 17.96 16.78 -27.09
CA GLY A 19 16.95 17.70 -27.61
C GLY A 19 15.49 17.35 -27.22
N GLY A 20 15.27 16.51 -26.22
CA GLY A 20 13.98 16.40 -25.57
C GLY A 20 13.35 15.01 -25.55
N PHE A 21 12.30 14.93 -24.76
CA PHE A 21 11.47 13.72 -24.62
C PHE A 21 10.50 13.59 -25.80
N ALA A 22 10.20 12.36 -26.18
CA ALA A 22 9.14 12.08 -27.15
C ALA A 22 7.81 12.69 -26.70
N THR A 23 7.04 13.22 -27.63
CA THR A 23 5.70 13.74 -27.35
C THR A 23 4.81 12.62 -26.85
N VAL A 24 4.22 12.81 -25.67
CA VAL A 24 3.29 11.85 -25.07
C VAL A 24 1.89 12.09 -25.63
N ASN A 25 1.28 11.03 -26.19
CA ASN A 25 -0.11 11.08 -26.64
C ASN A 25 -1.03 10.62 -25.50
N PRO A 26 -2.17 11.32 -25.27
CA PRO A 26 -3.13 10.89 -24.26
C PRO A 26 -3.78 9.55 -24.66
N VAL A 27 -3.77 8.59 -23.75
CA VAL A 27 -4.41 7.26 -23.95
C VAL A 27 -5.77 7.16 -23.29
N VAL A 28 -6.09 8.08 -22.36
CA VAL A 28 -7.40 8.20 -21.69
C VAL A 28 -7.78 9.65 -21.55
N SER A 29 -9.08 9.94 -21.61
CA SER A 29 -9.62 11.27 -21.37
C SER A 29 -9.89 11.53 -19.89
N VAL A 30 -9.99 12.80 -19.49
CA VAL A 30 -10.40 13.19 -18.13
C VAL A 30 -11.77 12.61 -17.78
N ALA A 31 -12.71 12.61 -18.71
CA ALA A 31 -14.06 12.04 -18.50
C ALA A 31 -14.00 10.53 -18.20
N GLN A 32 -13.12 9.78 -18.87
CA GLN A 32 -12.90 8.36 -18.58
C GLN A 32 -12.32 8.13 -17.18
N ILE A 33 -11.38 8.98 -16.74
CA ILE A 33 -10.81 8.89 -15.40
C ILE A 33 -11.87 9.17 -14.33
N LEU A 34 -12.69 10.21 -14.53
CA LEU A 34 -13.78 10.53 -13.61
C LEU A 34 -14.79 9.38 -13.52
N LYS A 35 -15.18 8.80 -14.67
CA LYS A 35 -16.06 7.64 -14.70
C LYS A 35 -15.45 6.41 -14.03
N ALA A 36 -14.16 6.14 -14.22
CA ALA A 36 -13.46 5.06 -13.54
C ALA A 36 -13.47 5.23 -12.00
N ARG A 37 -13.36 6.47 -11.49
CA ARG A 37 -13.48 6.75 -10.06
C ARG A 37 -14.86 6.43 -9.50
N GLU A 38 -15.92 6.76 -10.23
CA GLU A 38 -17.30 6.41 -9.85
C GLU A 38 -17.46 4.89 -9.77
N VAL A 39 -17.10 4.18 -10.84
CA VAL A 39 -17.20 2.71 -10.92
C VAL A 39 -16.36 2.03 -9.84
N THR A 40 -15.17 2.56 -9.51
CA THR A 40 -14.34 2.01 -8.43
C THR A 40 -15.04 2.07 -7.07
N ASN A 41 -15.84 3.11 -6.81
CA ASN A 41 -16.61 3.20 -5.56
C ASN A 41 -17.70 2.11 -5.46
N GLU A 42 -18.23 1.64 -6.59
CA GLU A 42 -19.26 0.60 -6.67
C GLU A 42 -18.68 -0.81 -6.49
N VAL A 43 -17.34 -0.99 -6.54
CA VAL A 43 -16.71 -2.29 -6.27
C VAL A 43 -17.12 -2.79 -4.89
N TYR A 44 -17.69 -4.00 -4.84
CA TYR A 44 -18.18 -4.62 -3.60
C TYR A 44 -17.02 -4.99 -2.67
N MET A 45 -17.21 -4.77 -1.39
CA MET A 45 -16.30 -5.24 -0.33
C MET A 45 -17.13 -5.96 0.73
N ASP A 46 -16.81 -7.22 0.99
CA ASP A 46 -17.45 -8.02 2.01
C ASP A 46 -17.02 -7.59 3.41
N GLU A 47 -17.89 -7.72 4.41
CA GLU A 47 -17.60 -7.38 5.81
C GLU A 47 -16.37 -8.14 6.36
N LYS A 48 -16.10 -9.34 5.88
CA LYS A 48 -14.91 -10.11 6.26
C LYS A 48 -13.63 -9.44 5.76
N ILE A 49 -13.66 -8.84 4.55
CA ILE A 49 -12.53 -8.07 4.02
C ILE A 49 -12.35 -6.76 4.80
N GLU A 50 -13.46 -6.10 5.15
CA GLU A 50 -13.39 -4.91 6.01
C GLU A 50 -12.77 -5.25 7.37
N LYS A 51 -13.19 -6.36 7.99
CA LYS A 51 -12.61 -6.85 9.24
C LYS A 51 -11.12 -7.15 9.07
N TYR A 52 -10.72 -7.85 8.01
CA TYR A 52 -9.33 -8.16 7.71
C TYR A 52 -8.46 -6.90 7.61
N ILE A 53 -8.94 -5.86 6.91
CA ILE A 53 -8.27 -4.55 6.84
C ILE A 53 -8.15 -3.94 8.23
N LEU A 54 -9.21 -3.97 9.04
CA LEU A 54 -9.20 -3.42 10.40
C LEU A 54 -8.21 -4.20 11.29
N ASP A 55 -8.19 -5.51 11.22
CA ASP A 55 -7.26 -6.35 12.00
C ASP A 55 -5.81 -6.01 11.67
N ILE A 56 -5.46 -5.84 10.38
CA ILE A 56 -4.14 -5.37 9.96
C ILE A 56 -3.80 -4.00 10.59
N ILE A 57 -4.72 -3.04 10.52
CA ILE A 57 -4.51 -1.69 11.07
C ILE A 57 -4.38 -1.72 12.59
N PHE A 58 -5.24 -2.48 13.28
CA PHE A 58 -5.20 -2.58 14.73
C PHE A 58 -3.97 -3.33 15.23
N ALA A 59 -3.46 -4.31 14.49
CA ALA A 59 -2.19 -4.96 14.80
C ALA A 59 -1.00 -3.98 14.78
N THR A 60 -1.05 -2.92 13.96
CA THR A 60 -0.01 -1.86 14.00
C THR A 60 -0.07 -1.02 15.28
N ARG A 61 -1.19 -1.01 16.03
CA ARG A 61 -1.39 -0.19 17.24
C ARG A 61 -1.30 -1.02 18.52
N TYR A 62 -1.74 -2.28 18.44
CA TYR A 62 -1.87 -3.20 19.57
C TYR A 62 -1.36 -4.59 19.17
N PRO A 63 -0.08 -4.72 18.77
CA PRO A 63 0.45 -5.98 18.24
C PRO A 63 0.30 -7.15 19.22
N GLU A 64 0.37 -6.89 20.52
CA GLU A 64 0.20 -7.89 21.56
C GLU A 64 -1.19 -8.56 21.56
N LYS A 65 -2.23 -7.90 21.00
CA LYS A 65 -3.57 -8.46 20.86
C LYS A 65 -3.73 -9.36 19.63
N TYR A 66 -2.73 -9.35 18.76
CA TYR A 66 -2.70 -10.08 17.49
C TYR A 66 -1.52 -11.08 17.43
N ASN A 67 -1.13 -11.63 18.58
CA ASN A 67 -0.03 -12.61 18.73
C ASN A 67 1.33 -12.11 18.22
N LEU A 68 1.57 -10.81 18.25
CA LEU A 68 2.79 -10.15 17.78
C LEU A 68 3.46 -9.32 18.90
N PRO A 69 3.63 -9.87 20.14
CA PRO A 69 4.17 -9.09 21.25
C PRO A 69 5.58 -8.56 20.98
N GLN A 70 6.37 -9.25 20.13
CA GLN A 70 7.71 -8.84 19.72
C GLN A 70 7.76 -7.54 18.92
N LEU A 71 6.65 -7.11 18.33
CA LEU A 71 6.58 -5.85 17.58
C LEU A 71 6.28 -4.63 18.47
N LYS A 72 5.91 -4.86 19.73
CA LYS A 72 5.45 -3.80 20.64
C LYS A 72 6.50 -2.69 20.82
N ASP A 73 7.74 -3.09 21.07
CA ASP A 73 8.84 -2.16 21.34
C ASP A 73 9.49 -1.63 20.06
N LEU A 74 9.13 -2.21 18.89
CA LEU A 74 9.62 -1.80 17.59
C LEU A 74 8.73 -0.75 16.90
N ILE A 75 7.46 -0.63 17.32
CA ILE A 75 6.50 0.32 16.73
C ILE A 75 6.38 1.56 17.60
N GLY A 76 6.87 2.70 17.12
CA GLY A 76 6.74 3.99 17.80
C GLY A 76 5.31 4.56 17.71
N PHE A 77 4.67 4.42 16.55
CA PHE A 77 3.24 4.70 16.36
C PHE A 77 2.65 3.89 15.21
N GLY A 78 1.43 3.40 15.40
CA GLY A 78 0.69 2.64 14.42
C GLY A 78 -0.10 3.52 13.44
N ALA A 79 -0.66 2.89 12.41
CA ALA A 79 -1.43 3.56 11.37
C ALA A 79 -2.72 4.20 11.93
N SER A 80 -3.01 5.43 11.50
CA SER A 80 -4.23 6.17 11.88
C SER A 80 -5.47 5.61 11.13
N PRO A 81 -6.72 6.05 11.47
CA PRO A 81 -7.92 5.67 10.71
C PRO A 81 -7.86 6.01 9.21
N ARG A 82 -7.02 6.96 8.80
CA ARG A 82 -6.73 7.19 7.38
C ARG A 82 -6.05 5.99 6.71
N GLY A 83 -5.33 5.17 7.48
CA GLY A 83 -4.74 3.91 6.99
C GLY A 83 -5.81 2.94 6.53
N SER A 84 -6.85 2.66 7.35
CA SER A 84 -7.94 1.75 7.00
C SER A 84 -8.74 2.26 5.80
N ILE A 85 -9.11 3.55 5.78
CA ILE A 85 -9.84 4.16 4.67
C ILE A 85 -9.04 4.05 3.36
N ASN A 86 -7.75 4.37 3.39
CA ASN A 86 -6.92 4.35 2.19
C ASN A 86 -6.63 2.93 1.72
N LEU A 87 -6.46 1.98 2.64
CA LEU A 87 -6.24 0.56 2.29
C LEU A 87 -7.49 -0.02 1.62
N ALA A 88 -8.69 0.26 2.16
CA ALA A 88 -9.95 -0.14 1.54
C ALA A 88 -10.13 0.46 0.13
N LYS A 89 -9.87 1.77 -0.03
CA LYS A 89 -9.95 2.43 -1.34
C LYS A 89 -8.93 1.87 -2.33
N ALA A 90 -7.69 1.65 -1.90
CA ALA A 90 -6.64 1.10 -2.76
C ALA A 90 -6.96 -0.33 -3.19
N ALA A 91 -7.50 -1.17 -2.29
CA ALA A 91 -7.93 -2.53 -2.62
C ALA A 91 -9.08 -2.54 -3.65
N LYS A 92 -10.08 -1.64 -3.52
CA LYS A 92 -11.13 -1.46 -4.53
C LYS A 92 -10.55 -1.04 -5.88
N CYS A 93 -9.61 -0.08 -5.91
CA CYS A 93 -8.92 0.33 -7.13
C CYS A 93 -8.15 -0.83 -7.75
N TYR A 94 -7.46 -1.64 -6.95
CA TYR A 94 -6.71 -2.78 -7.43
C TYR A 94 -7.62 -3.86 -8.03
N ALA A 95 -8.75 -4.19 -7.37
CA ALA A 95 -9.77 -5.10 -7.90
C ALA A 95 -10.33 -4.59 -9.24
N PHE A 96 -10.66 -3.28 -9.34
CA PHE A 96 -11.10 -2.63 -10.58
C PHE A 96 -10.07 -2.79 -11.72
N ILE A 97 -8.79 -2.51 -11.46
CA ILE A 97 -7.71 -2.70 -12.45
C ILE A 97 -7.61 -4.16 -12.89
N LYS A 98 -7.87 -5.09 -11.97
CA LYS A 98 -7.94 -6.55 -12.26
C LYS A 98 -9.27 -6.96 -12.91
N ARG A 99 -10.13 -6.01 -13.28
CA ARG A 99 -11.43 -6.22 -13.93
C ARG A 99 -12.40 -7.07 -13.10
N ARG A 100 -12.37 -6.91 -11.77
CA ARG A 100 -13.29 -7.54 -10.82
C ARG A 100 -14.21 -6.51 -10.19
N GLY A 101 -15.47 -6.89 -9.97
CA GLY A 101 -16.48 -6.07 -9.28
C GLY A 101 -16.49 -6.27 -7.76
N TYR A 102 -15.55 -7.03 -7.19
CA TYR A 102 -15.44 -7.31 -5.76
C TYR A 102 -13.98 -7.43 -5.33
N VAL A 103 -13.72 -7.12 -4.06
CA VAL A 103 -12.40 -7.20 -3.43
C VAL A 103 -12.16 -8.58 -2.86
N ILE A 104 -10.94 -9.09 -2.98
CA ILE A 104 -10.45 -10.31 -2.34
C ILE A 104 -9.25 -9.99 -1.44
N PRO A 105 -8.88 -10.88 -0.49
CA PRO A 105 -7.76 -10.63 0.43
C PRO A 105 -6.44 -10.30 -0.28
N GLU A 106 -6.19 -10.91 -1.43
CA GLU A 106 -4.99 -10.69 -2.24
C GLU A 106 -4.87 -9.25 -2.74
N ASP A 107 -6.01 -8.57 -2.97
CA ASP A 107 -6.00 -7.15 -3.36
C ASP A 107 -5.50 -6.26 -2.22
N VAL A 108 -5.92 -6.58 -0.99
CA VAL A 108 -5.44 -5.90 0.21
C VAL A 108 -3.94 -6.12 0.38
N ARG A 109 -3.47 -7.38 0.25
CA ARG A 109 -2.05 -7.73 0.37
C ARG A 109 -1.20 -7.08 -0.72
N ALA A 110 -1.73 -6.92 -1.92
CA ALA A 110 -1.00 -6.30 -3.03
C ALA A 110 -0.70 -4.81 -2.82
N VAL A 111 -1.54 -4.10 -2.05
CA VAL A 111 -1.40 -2.63 -1.86
C VAL A 111 -1.02 -2.22 -0.44
N VAL A 112 -0.97 -3.15 0.51
CA VAL A 112 -0.76 -2.86 1.94
C VAL A 112 0.55 -2.13 2.20
N PHE A 113 1.65 -2.53 1.56
CA PHE A 113 2.96 -1.90 1.73
C PHE A 113 2.95 -0.44 1.26
N ASP A 114 2.40 -0.19 0.09
CA ASP A 114 2.36 1.15 -0.49
C ASP A 114 1.47 2.11 0.31
N VAL A 115 0.44 1.56 0.97
CA VAL A 115 -0.46 2.34 1.80
C VAL A 115 0.08 2.55 3.21
N LEU A 116 0.76 1.57 3.82
CA LEU A 116 1.08 1.60 5.25
C LEU A 116 2.53 1.93 5.58
N ARG A 117 3.53 1.64 4.71
CA ARG A 117 4.96 1.82 5.04
C ARG A 117 5.34 3.24 5.51
N HIS A 118 4.62 4.27 5.05
CA HIS A 118 4.81 5.66 5.43
C HIS A 118 3.83 6.14 6.52
N ARG A 119 3.08 5.22 7.16
CA ARG A 119 2.05 5.49 8.18
C ARG A 119 2.32 4.80 9.50
N ILE A 120 3.38 4.03 9.56
CA ILE A 120 3.87 3.35 10.75
C ILE A 120 5.24 3.94 11.05
N GLY A 121 5.41 4.47 12.25
CA GLY A 121 6.71 4.93 12.75
C GLY A 121 7.40 3.81 13.53
N ILE A 122 8.68 3.63 13.27
CA ILE A 122 9.52 2.69 14.00
C ILE A 122 10.24 3.41 15.16
N THR A 123 10.68 2.66 16.15
CA THR A 123 11.49 3.16 17.28
C THR A 123 12.97 3.18 16.93
N TYR A 124 13.79 3.87 17.75
CA TYR A 124 15.25 3.79 17.66
C TYR A 124 15.78 2.37 17.89
N GLU A 125 15.08 1.56 18.68
CA GLU A 125 15.39 0.16 18.90
C GLU A 125 15.23 -0.64 17.62
N ALA A 126 14.14 -0.45 16.90
CA ALA A 126 13.93 -1.06 15.58
C ALA A 126 15.02 -0.64 14.57
N GLU A 127 15.40 0.65 14.56
CA GLU A 127 16.50 1.14 13.72
C GLU A 127 17.84 0.47 14.07
N ALA A 128 18.14 0.32 15.35
CA ALA A 128 19.36 -0.34 15.83
C ALA A 128 19.41 -1.83 15.45
N GLU A 129 18.25 -2.48 15.39
CA GLU A 129 18.09 -3.87 14.95
C GLU A 129 17.97 -4.01 13.42
N ASN A 130 18.01 -2.91 12.67
CA ASN A 130 17.76 -2.84 11.21
C ASN A 130 16.37 -3.36 10.79
N VAL A 131 15.38 -3.24 11.68
CA VAL A 131 13.98 -3.58 11.38
C VAL A 131 13.31 -2.39 10.72
N THR A 132 12.75 -2.62 9.53
CA THR A 132 12.05 -1.59 8.76
C THR A 132 10.53 -1.64 8.98
N SER A 133 9.82 -0.57 8.61
CA SER A 133 8.35 -0.59 8.59
C SER A 133 7.78 -1.67 7.64
N VAL A 134 8.52 -2.05 6.61
CA VAL A 134 8.16 -3.14 5.69
C VAL A 134 8.24 -4.49 6.40
N ASP A 135 9.25 -4.73 7.23
CA ASP A 135 9.41 -5.98 7.99
C ASP A 135 8.29 -6.12 9.03
N ILE A 136 7.91 -5.02 9.68
CA ILE A 136 6.77 -4.97 10.59
C ILE A 136 5.46 -5.32 9.85
N ILE A 137 5.21 -4.72 8.69
CA ILE A 137 4.01 -5.01 7.88
C ILE A 137 4.03 -6.49 7.44
N ASN A 138 5.17 -7.02 7.01
CA ASN A 138 5.32 -8.44 6.65
C ASN A 138 4.93 -9.36 7.81
N SER A 139 5.42 -9.08 9.01
CA SER A 139 5.08 -9.86 10.21
C SER A 139 3.57 -9.83 10.47
N ILE A 140 2.94 -8.65 10.36
CA ILE A 140 1.50 -8.49 10.58
C ILE A 140 0.68 -9.27 9.54
N ILE A 141 0.94 -9.12 8.24
CA ILE A 141 0.14 -9.79 7.20
C ILE A 141 0.33 -11.29 7.15
N ASN A 142 1.40 -11.82 7.74
CA ASN A 142 1.64 -13.25 7.85
C ASN A 142 0.94 -13.87 9.07
N GLU A 143 0.68 -13.08 10.12
CA GLU A 143 0.01 -13.54 11.33
C GLU A 143 -1.51 -13.38 11.25
N ILE A 144 -2.00 -12.30 10.64
CA ILE A 144 -3.44 -12.04 10.53
C ILE A 144 -4.11 -13.08 9.64
N GLU A 145 -5.14 -13.74 10.19
CA GLU A 145 -5.93 -14.75 9.49
C GLU A 145 -6.62 -14.16 8.24
N VAL A 146 -6.46 -14.85 7.13
CA VAL A 146 -7.08 -14.48 5.85
C VAL A 146 -8.50 -15.02 5.82
N PRO A 147 -9.52 -14.19 5.54
CA PRO A 147 -10.93 -14.60 5.53
C PRO A 147 -11.31 -15.52 4.36
#